data_9b21adfbb248d2f86d17a4e0a57194c1
#
_entry.id   9b21adfbb248d2f86d17a4e0a57194c1
#
_cell.length_a   1.000
_cell.length_b   1.000
_cell.length_c   1.000
_cell.angle_alpha   90.00
_cell.angle_beta   90.00
_cell.angle_gamma   90.00
#
_symmetry.space_group_name_H-M   'P 1'
#
loop_
_entity.id
_entity.type
_entity.pdbx_description
1 polymer ?
#
loop_
_entity_poly.entity_id
_entity_poly.type
_entity_poly.pdbx_seq_one_letter_code
_entity_poly.pdbx_strand_id
1 'polypeptide(L)'
;KEKVIVVLKDNAYGHGARLIASEAKKFGIKNCAVKSEFEANEIADIFENILILSHISTGDESAKFTYAINDIDALLKIKENTKINLAIDTGMHRNGLDISELDYAFEILARRNLELLGAYTHFRASDELNADYFVQRENFNAAKAKILALCDEFGIKKPIFHSHNSAALERASAVEDEMVRVGIAQ
;
A
#
# COMPACT_ATOMS: atom_id res chain seq x y z
N LYS A 1 -5.24 -16.26 4.13
CA LYS A 1 -6.18 -15.58 3.22
C LYS A 1 -6.38 -14.12 3.62
N GLU A 2 -6.55 -13.83 4.90
CA GLU A 2 -6.73 -12.48 5.44
C GLU A 2 -5.49 -11.59 5.29
N LYS A 3 -4.31 -12.19 5.15
CA LYS A 3 -3.02 -11.50 5.00
C LYS A 3 -2.63 -11.18 3.54
N VAL A 4 -3.52 -11.41 2.58
CA VAL A 4 -3.22 -11.23 1.16
C VAL A 4 -3.97 -10.03 0.60
N ILE A 5 -3.25 -9.17 -0.08
CA ILE A 5 -3.75 -8.14 -1.00
C ILE A 5 -3.48 -8.66 -2.41
N VAL A 6 -4.51 -9.03 -3.16
CA VAL A 6 -4.35 -9.41 -4.55
C VAL A 6 -4.21 -8.16 -5.42
N VAL A 7 -3.18 -8.09 -6.26
CA VAL A 7 -2.93 -6.92 -7.12
C VAL A 7 -3.51 -7.17 -8.50
N LEU A 8 -4.54 -6.39 -8.87
CA LEU A 8 -5.34 -6.59 -10.08
C LEU A 8 -5.22 -5.44 -11.08
N LYS A 9 -4.20 -4.58 -10.92
CA LYS A 9 -3.95 -3.46 -11.82
C LYS A 9 -3.76 -3.91 -13.27
N ASP A 10 -4.00 -2.99 -14.21
CA ASP A 10 -3.82 -3.21 -15.65
C ASP A 10 -4.55 -4.48 -16.11
N ASN A 11 -5.85 -4.56 -15.74
CA ASN A 11 -6.74 -5.70 -16.01
C ASN A 11 -6.16 -7.05 -15.50
N ALA A 12 -5.67 -7.08 -14.25
CA ALA A 12 -4.95 -8.22 -13.66
C ALA A 12 -3.79 -8.67 -14.56
N TYR A 13 -2.93 -7.73 -14.95
CA TYR A 13 -1.80 -7.96 -15.89
C TYR A 13 -2.24 -8.62 -17.21
N GLY A 14 -3.46 -8.32 -17.67
CA GLY A 14 -4.04 -8.85 -18.91
C GLY A 14 -4.86 -10.13 -18.75
N HIS A 15 -4.91 -10.72 -17.55
CA HIS A 15 -5.67 -11.98 -17.29
C HIS A 15 -7.18 -11.77 -17.11
N GLY A 16 -7.65 -10.51 -17.02
CA GLY A 16 -9.05 -10.19 -16.79
C GLY A 16 -9.36 -9.92 -15.30
N ALA A 17 -9.46 -8.63 -14.94
CA ALA A 17 -9.59 -8.21 -13.54
C ALA A 17 -10.80 -8.85 -12.85
N ARG A 18 -11.99 -8.84 -13.46
CA ARG A 18 -13.19 -9.45 -12.86
C ARG A 18 -13.09 -10.97 -12.74
N LEU A 19 -12.41 -11.64 -13.67
CA LEU A 19 -12.21 -13.08 -13.63
C LEU A 19 -11.35 -13.45 -12.41
N ILE A 20 -10.16 -12.86 -12.31
CA ILE A 20 -9.24 -13.10 -11.19
C ILE A 20 -9.85 -12.64 -9.85
N ALA A 21 -10.54 -11.49 -9.83
CA ALA A 21 -11.25 -11.00 -8.66
C ALA A 21 -12.29 -12.00 -8.14
N SER A 22 -13.08 -12.58 -9.04
CA SER A 22 -14.09 -13.58 -8.69
C SER A 22 -13.48 -14.85 -8.11
N GLU A 23 -12.38 -15.33 -8.67
CA GLU A 23 -11.63 -16.48 -8.12
C GLU A 23 -11.03 -16.13 -6.74
N ALA A 24 -10.39 -14.98 -6.59
CA ALA A 24 -9.85 -14.52 -5.31
C ALA A 24 -10.92 -14.47 -4.21
N LYS A 25 -12.14 -13.98 -4.55
CA LYS A 25 -13.29 -13.97 -3.63
C LYS A 25 -13.70 -15.38 -3.19
N LYS A 26 -13.75 -16.34 -4.11
CA LYS A 26 -14.04 -17.76 -3.78
C LYS A 26 -13.04 -18.34 -2.77
N PHE A 27 -11.78 -17.93 -2.85
CA PHE A 27 -10.75 -18.28 -1.88
C PHE A 27 -10.85 -17.50 -0.56
N GLY A 28 -11.78 -16.56 -0.43
CA GLY A 28 -12.00 -15.77 0.78
C GLY A 28 -11.00 -14.62 0.93
N ILE A 29 -10.41 -14.12 -0.16
CA ILE A 29 -9.56 -12.92 -0.15
C ILE A 29 -10.50 -11.70 -0.15
N LYS A 30 -10.24 -10.76 0.76
CA LYS A 30 -11.08 -9.57 1.00
C LYS A 30 -10.43 -8.27 0.53
N ASN A 31 -9.11 -8.28 0.30
CA ASN A 31 -8.32 -7.10 0.00
C ASN A 31 -7.73 -7.18 -1.40
N CYS A 32 -7.84 -6.11 -2.16
CA CYS A 32 -7.16 -5.99 -3.44
C CYS A 32 -6.48 -4.63 -3.60
N ALA A 33 -5.57 -4.55 -4.58
CA ALA A 33 -4.96 -3.31 -5.01
C ALA A 33 -5.05 -3.17 -6.52
N VAL A 34 -5.41 -1.97 -6.98
CA VAL A 34 -5.56 -1.60 -8.38
C VAL A 34 -4.81 -0.31 -8.67
N LYS A 35 -4.74 0.09 -9.94
CA LYS A 35 -4.01 1.28 -10.34
C LYS A 35 -4.81 2.57 -10.12
N SER A 36 -6.11 2.56 -10.44
CA SER A 36 -6.94 3.77 -10.51
C SER A 36 -8.36 3.53 -9.96
N GLU A 37 -9.11 4.62 -9.74
CA GLU A 37 -10.52 4.54 -9.38
C GLU A 37 -11.37 3.89 -10.48
N PHE A 38 -11.00 4.04 -11.74
CA PHE A 38 -11.67 3.38 -12.84
C PHE A 38 -11.64 1.86 -12.66
N GLU A 39 -10.45 1.28 -12.45
CA GLU A 39 -10.31 -0.15 -12.18
C GLU A 39 -10.98 -0.58 -10.87
N ALA A 40 -10.92 0.26 -9.83
CA ALA A 40 -11.57 -0.01 -8.56
C ALA A 40 -13.09 -0.14 -8.69
N ASN A 41 -13.71 0.74 -9.47
CA ASN A 41 -15.16 0.71 -9.72
C ASN A 41 -15.61 -0.55 -10.47
N GLU A 42 -14.77 -1.11 -11.34
CA GLU A 42 -15.10 -2.35 -12.07
C GLU A 42 -15.23 -3.59 -11.18
N ILE A 43 -14.61 -3.58 -9.98
CA ILE A 43 -14.57 -4.71 -9.05
C ILE A 43 -15.06 -4.36 -7.64
N ALA A 44 -15.69 -3.17 -7.48
CA ALA A 44 -16.11 -2.67 -6.18
C ALA A 44 -17.19 -3.52 -5.47
N ASP A 45 -17.90 -4.35 -6.23
CA ASP A 45 -18.89 -5.32 -5.73
C ASP A 45 -18.27 -6.64 -5.22
N ILE A 46 -16.97 -6.82 -5.44
CA ILE A 46 -16.28 -8.08 -5.16
C ILE A 46 -15.48 -8.03 -3.84
N PHE A 47 -14.77 -6.93 -3.60
CA PHE A 47 -13.85 -6.80 -2.46
C PHE A 47 -14.37 -5.86 -1.38
N GLU A 48 -14.02 -6.17 -0.13
CA GLU A 48 -14.33 -5.31 1.02
C GLU A 48 -13.39 -4.09 1.08
N ASN A 49 -12.11 -4.28 0.72
CA ASN A 49 -11.08 -3.25 0.77
C ASN A 49 -10.34 -3.17 -0.56
N ILE A 50 -10.34 -1.98 -1.15
CA ILE A 50 -9.66 -1.70 -2.41
C ILE A 50 -8.67 -0.56 -2.21
N LEU A 51 -7.37 -0.85 -2.42
CA LEU A 51 -6.28 0.12 -2.39
C LEU A 51 -5.96 0.60 -3.81
N ILE A 52 -6.03 1.90 -4.04
CA ILE A 52 -5.67 2.54 -5.31
C ILE A 52 -4.21 2.99 -5.23
N LEU A 53 -3.35 2.44 -6.09
CA LEU A 53 -1.89 2.60 -6.01
C LEU A 53 -1.35 3.86 -6.70
N SER A 54 -2.04 4.35 -7.75
CA SER A 54 -1.54 5.45 -8.61
C SER A 54 -2.64 6.48 -8.82
N HIS A 55 -3.02 7.14 -7.73
CA HIS A 55 -4.00 8.23 -7.76
C HIS A 55 -3.30 9.60 -7.75
N ILE A 56 -3.82 10.53 -8.55
CA ILE A 56 -3.47 11.96 -8.44
C ILE A 56 -4.54 12.61 -7.58
N SER A 57 -4.15 13.09 -6.41
CA SER A 57 -5.08 13.69 -5.45
C SER A 57 -5.70 14.96 -6.00
N THR A 58 -7.03 15.03 -6.01
CA THR A 58 -7.83 16.13 -6.57
C THR A 58 -8.72 16.84 -5.54
N GLY A 59 -8.90 16.22 -4.37
CA GLY A 59 -9.75 16.74 -3.30
C GLY A 59 -11.21 16.27 -3.37
N ASP A 60 -11.54 15.36 -4.29
CA ASP A 60 -12.88 14.78 -4.46
C ASP A 60 -12.92 13.25 -4.37
N GLU A 61 -11.90 12.65 -3.75
CA GLU A 61 -11.74 11.21 -3.59
C GLU A 61 -12.97 10.52 -3.01
N SER A 62 -13.25 9.33 -3.51
CA SER A 62 -14.37 8.50 -3.07
C SER A 62 -14.10 7.89 -1.69
N ALA A 63 -15.04 8.05 -0.75
CA ALA A 63 -14.96 7.41 0.56
C ALA A 63 -15.01 5.87 0.53
N LYS A 64 -15.30 5.27 -0.63
CA LYS A 64 -15.36 3.81 -0.81
C LYS A 64 -13.99 3.16 -0.80
N PHE A 65 -12.94 3.88 -1.20
CA PHE A 65 -11.63 3.34 -1.48
C PHE A 65 -10.59 3.83 -0.48
N THR A 66 -9.44 3.17 -0.50
CA THR A 66 -8.23 3.60 0.19
C THR A 66 -7.21 4.03 -0.86
N TYR A 67 -6.47 5.10 -0.60
CA TYR A 67 -5.54 5.68 -1.58
C TYR A 67 -4.10 5.59 -1.10
N ALA A 68 -3.21 5.18 -1.98
CA ALA A 68 -1.79 5.24 -1.72
C ALA A 68 -1.28 6.68 -1.85
N ILE A 69 -0.60 7.15 -0.84
CA ILE A 69 0.08 8.45 -0.82
C ILE A 69 1.53 8.22 -1.20
N ASN A 70 1.93 8.81 -2.32
CA ASN A 70 3.23 8.61 -2.93
C ASN A 70 4.19 9.79 -2.73
N ASP A 71 3.71 10.94 -2.26
CA ASP A 71 4.48 12.15 -1.99
C ASP A 71 3.69 13.12 -1.07
N ILE A 72 4.36 14.15 -0.59
CA ILE A 72 3.78 15.17 0.29
C ILE A 72 2.71 16.01 -0.43
N ASP A 73 2.88 16.28 -1.70
CA ASP A 73 1.90 17.05 -2.50
C ASP A 73 0.56 16.33 -2.60
N ALA A 74 0.59 15.01 -2.79
CA ALA A 74 -0.61 14.18 -2.75
C ALA A 74 -1.29 14.26 -1.38
N LEU A 75 -0.51 14.20 -0.29
CA LEU A 75 -1.02 14.29 1.08
C LEU A 75 -1.67 15.65 1.39
N LEU A 76 -1.15 16.73 0.83
CA LEU A 76 -1.70 18.06 0.97
C LEU A 76 -3.00 18.28 0.18
N LYS A 77 -3.18 17.57 -0.94
CA LYS A 77 -4.31 17.76 -1.87
C LYS A 77 -5.46 16.80 -1.66
N ILE A 78 -5.20 15.60 -1.15
CA ILE A 78 -6.22 14.57 -0.96
C ILE A 78 -7.37 15.09 -0.10
N LYS A 79 -8.59 14.64 -0.37
CA LYS A 79 -9.78 15.01 0.40
C LYS A 79 -9.60 14.70 1.88
N GLU A 80 -10.08 15.58 2.75
CA GLU A 80 -10.11 15.35 4.19
C GLU A 80 -10.95 14.12 4.57
N ASN A 81 -10.61 13.48 5.68
CA ASN A 81 -11.25 12.24 6.17
C ASN A 81 -11.10 11.04 5.21
N THR A 82 -10.14 11.09 4.29
CA THR A 82 -9.88 9.98 3.35
C THR A 82 -9.05 8.87 4.03
N LYS A 83 -9.35 7.62 3.68
CA LYS A 83 -8.58 6.44 4.06
C LYS A 83 -7.34 6.34 3.18
N ILE A 84 -6.17 6.22 3.81
CA ILE A 84 -4.90 6.21 3.08
C ILE A 84 -3.96 5.09 3.51
N ASN A 85 -3.04 4.77 2.60
CA ASN A 85 -1.81 4.04 2.90
C ASN A 85 -0.61 4.90 2.51
N LEU A 86 0.39 5.04 3.39
CA LEU A 86 1.64 5.71 3.06
C LEU A 86 2.56 4.76 2.27
N ALA A 87 2.96 5.16 1.08
CA ALA A 87 4.07 4.55 0.38
C ALA A 87 5.38 5.12 0.92
N ILE A 88 6.33 4.25 1.24
CA ILE A 88 7.65 4.64 1.77
C ILE A 88 8.72 4.24 0.75
N ASP A 89 9.53 5.19 0.33
CA ASP A 89 10.70 4.87 -0.50
C ASP A 89 11.83 4.38 0.38
N THR A 90 12.17 3.13 0.21
CA THR A 90 13.25 2.47 0.94
C THR A 90 14.46 2.15 0.07
N GLY A 91 14.46 2.62 -1.19
CA GLY A 91 15.54 2.40 -2.14
C GLY A 91 15.09 1.98 -3.54
N MET A 92 13.80 2.08 -3.85
CA MET A 92 13.32 1.91 -5.23
C MET A 92 13.44 3.20 -6.04
N HIS A 93 13.37 4.36 -5.39
CA HIS A 93 13.52 5.68 -5.99
C HIS A 93 12.54 5.95 -7.15
N ARG A 94 11.30 5.53 -6.97
CA ARG A 94 10.22 5.75 -7.94
C ARG A 94 9.07 6.55 -7.34
N ASN A 95 8.50 6.08 -6.25
CA ASN A 95 7.39 6.68 -5.52
C ASN A 95 7.59 6.39 -4.03
N GLY A 96 7.01 7.21 -3.19
CA GLY A 96 7.00 7.04 -1.75
C GLY A 96 7.70 8.19 -1.02
N LEU A 97 7.29 8.40 0.21
CA LEU A 97 7.88 9.36 1.12
C LEU A 97 9.26 8.88 1.59
N ASP A 98 10.20 9.80 1.66
CA ASP A 98 11.44 9.56 2.39
C ASP A 98 11.16 9.50 3.89
N ILE A 99 11.97 8.75 4.63
CA ILE A 99 11.82 8.63 6.09
C ILE A 99 11.96 9.98 6.82
N SER A 100 12.69 10.93 6.25
CA SER A 100 12.84 12.30 6.78
C SER A 100 11.58 13.14 6.63
N GLU A 101 10.67 12.78 5.71
CA GLU A 101 9.41 13.49 5.48
C GLU A 101 8.28 13.04 6.43
N LEU A 102 8.47 11.94 7.18
CA LEU A 102 7.42 11.34 7.99
C LEU A 102 6.90 12.27 9.10
N ASP A 103 7.74 13.06 9.74
CA ASP A 103 7.29 14.00 10.78
C ASP A 103 6.27 14.98 10.19
N TYR A 104 6.62 15.60 9.07
CA TYR A 104 5.73 16.54 8.38
C TYR A 104 4.47 15.84 7.81
N ALA A 105 4.61 14.63 7.31
CA ALA A 105 3.47 13.84 6.86
C ALA A 105 2.46 13.60 7.99
N PHE A 106 2.92 13.29 9.20
CA PHE A 106 2.05 13.05 10.36
C PHE A 106 1.37 14.31 10.86
N GLU A 107 2.03 15.48 10.81
CA GLU A 107 1.38 16.78 11.06
C GLU A 107 0.21 17.02 10.09
N ILE A 108 0.39 16.69 8.79
CA ILE A 108 -0.66 16.81 7.79
C ILE A 108 -1.79 15.80 8.06
N LEU A 109 -1.45 14.54 8.37
CA LEU A 109 -2.43 13.51 8.70
C LEU A 109 -3.37 13.95 9.82
N ALA A 110 -2.80 14.43 10.93
CA ALA A 110 -3.55 14.89 12.09
C ALA A 110 -4.42 16.11 11.75
N ARG A 111 -3.84 17.11 11.07
CA ARG A 111 -4.55 18.36 10.72
C ARG A 111 -5.71 18.14 9.76
N ARG A 112 -5.60 17.19 8.82
CA ARG A 112 -6.62 16.89 7.81
C ARG A 112 -7.53 15.74 8.18
N ASN A 113 -7.35 15.18 9.38
CA ASN A 113 -8.12 14.03 9.88
C ASN A 113 -8.12 12.85 8.89
N LEU A 114 -6.95 12.53 8.32
CA LEU A 114 -6.81 11.41 7.39
C LEU A 114 -6.73 10.10 8.16
N GLU A 115 -7.39 9.06 7.66
CA GLU A 115 -7.40 7.74 8.29
C GLU A 115 -6.24 6.88 7.76
N LEU A 116 -5.16 6.77 8.53
CA LEU A 116 -4.02 5.93 8.18
C LEU A 116 -4.34 4.45 8.40
N LEU A 117 -4.61 3.71 7.32
CA LEU A 117 -4.91 2.28 7.39
C LEU A 117 -3.68 1.40 7.19
N GLY A 118 -2.71 1.85 6.40
CA GLY A 118 -1.53 1.06 6.10
C GLY A 118 -0.30 1.91 5.79
N ALA A 119 0.86 1.27 5.83
CA ALA A 119 2.10 1.80 5.29
C ALA A 119 2.89 0.68 4.61
N TYR A 120 3.51 0.98 3.47
CA TYR A 120 4.16 -0.04 2.68
C TYR A 120 5.38 0.47 1.92
N THR A 121 6.23 -0.47 1.51
CA THR A 121 7.27 -0.21 0.52
C THR A 121 7.15 -1.18 -0.65
N HIS A 122 7.90 -0.93 -1.72
CA HIS A 122 8.02 -1.84 -2.85
C HIS A 122 9.48 -2.20 -3.10
N PHE A 123 9.78 -3.50 -3.05
CA PHE A 123 11.13 -4.00 -3.31
C PHE A 123 11.44 -3.96 -4.80
N ARG A 124 12.59 -3.36 -5.15
CA ARG A 124 13.02 -3.13 -6.51
C ARG A 124 13.49 -4.40 -7.21
N ALA A 125 14.32 -5.17 -6.53
CA ALA A 125 15.07 -6.30 -7.08
C ALA A 125 14.98 -7.52 -6.16
N SER A 126 13.76 -7.86 -5.71
CA SER A 126 13.54 -9.00 -4.83
C SER A 126 13.71 -10.36 -5.53
N ASP A 127 13.68 -10.39 -6.85
CA ASP A 127 13.93 -11.53 -7.73
C ASP A 127 15.43 -11.71 -8.08
N GLU A 128 16.28 -10.73 -7.73
CA GLU A 128 17.71 -10.78 -8.03
C GLU A 128 18.54 -11.20 -6.80
N LEU A 129 19.66 -11.90 -7.05
CA LEU A 129 20.63 -12.29 -6.01
C LEU A 129 21.59 -11.14 -5.69
N ASN A 130 21.06 -10.05 -5.13
CA ASN A 130 21.84 -8.88 -4.69
C ASN A 130 21.45 -8.46 -3.26
N ALA A 131 22.12 -7.41 -2.75
CA ALA A 131 21.91 -6.89 -1.41
C ALA A 131 20.67 -5.96 -1.28
N ASP A 132 20.11 -5.46 -2.38
CA ASP A 132 19.08 -4.44 -2.39
C ASP A 132 17.87 -4.83 -1.54
N TYR A 133 17.43 -6.07 -1.64
CA TYR A 133 16.33 -6.59 -0.83
C TYR A 133 16.57 -6.44 0.68
N PHE A 134 17.77 -6.77 1.15
CA PHE A 134 18.12 -6.68 2.58
C PHE A 134 18.23 -5.21 3.02
N VAL A 135 18.86 -4.37 2.20
CA VAL A 135 18.97 -2.93 2.49
C VAL A 135 17.59 -2.29 2.56
N GLN A 136 16.71 -2.58 1.60
CA GLN A 136 15.36 -2.05 1.62
C GLN A 136 14.54 -2.57 2.82
N ARG A 137 14.73 -3.81 3.26
CA ARG A 137 14.12 -4.33 4.49
C ARG A 137 14.56 -3.57 5.73
N GLU A 138 15.86 -3.34 5.90
CA GLU A 138 16.38 -2.56 7.03
C GLU A 138 15.84 -1.12 7.01
N ASN A 139 15.84 -0.47 5.85
CA ASN A 139 15.26 0.86 5.69
C ASN A 139 13.76 0.87 6.04
N PHE A 140 13.01 -0.16 5.62
CA PHE A 140 11.60 -0.26 5.97
C PHE A 140 11.38 -0.53 7.47
N ASN A 141 12.22 -1.33 8.11
CA ASN A 141 12.15 -1.55 9.56
C ASN A 141 12.39 -0.25 10.33
N ALA A 142 13.35 0.57 9.90
CA ALA A 142 13.56 1.90 10.48
C ALA A 142 12.34 2.81 10.27
N ALA A 143 11.75 2.81 9.07
CA ALA A 143 10.53 3.58 8.79
C ALA A 143 9.34 3.09 9.64
N LYS A 144 9.15 1.77 9.80
CA LYS A 144 8.11 1.19 10.69
C LYS A 144 8.26 1.69 12.12
N ALA A 145 9.47 1.65 12.67
CA ALA A 145 9.74 2.12 14.02
C ALA A 145 9.38 3.60 14.19
N LYS A 146 9.76 4.45 13.23
CA LYS A 146 9.43 5.87 13.22
C LYS A 146 7.92 6.10 13.10
N ILE A 147 7.24 5.42 12.19
CA ILE A 147 5.78 5.50 12.01
C ILE A 147 5.04 5.12 13.29
N LEU A 148 5.46 4.06 13.98
CA LEU A 148 4.85 3.64 15.24
C LEU A 148 5.03 4.68 16.35
N ALA A 149 6.20 5.29 16.45
CA ALA A 149 6.46 6.37 17.41
C ALA A 149 5.57 7.60 17.12
N LEU A 150 5.47 8.00 15.84
CA LEU A 150 4.60 9.10 15.43
C LEU A 150 3.10 8.78 15.64
N CYS A 151 2.68 7.54 15.44
CA CYS A 151 1.31 7.12 15.77
C CYS A 151 1.01 7.33 17.27
N ASP A 152 1.94 6.96 18.14
CA ASP A 152 1.78 7.14 19.60
C ASP A 152 1.80 8.64 19.96
N GLU A 153 2.64 9.46 19.32
CA GLU A 153 2.75 10.90 19.54
C GLU A 153 1.47 11.66 19.11
N PHE A 154 0.97 11.38 17.91
CA PHE A 154 -0.18 12.07 17.33
C PHE A 154 -1.54 11.44 17.70
N GLY A 155 -1.55 10.34 18.45
CA GLY A 155 -2.79 9.61 18.79
C GLY A 155 -3.46 8.97 17.57
N ILE A 156 -2.67 8.64 16.54
CA ILE A 156 -3.13 7.99 15.31
C ILE A 156 -3.08 6.47 15.48
N LYS A 157 -4.12 5.78 15.03
CA LYS A 157 -4.16 4.31 15.06
C LYS A 157 -3.00 3.71 14.27
N LYS A 158 -2.33 2.69 14.83
CA LYS A 158 -1.22 1.98 14.18
C LYS A 158 -1.68 1.34 12.86
N PRO A 159 -0.98 1.61 11.74
CA PRO A 159 -1.33 1.07 10.43
C PRO A 159 -0.92 -0.41 10.30
N ILE A 160 -1.49 -1.06 9.29
CA ILE A 160 -1.03 -2.38 8.83
C ILE A 160 0.18 -2.19 7.91
N PHE A 161 1.24 -2.96 8.12
CA PHE A 161 2.43 -2.92 7.26
C PHE A 161 2.40 -4.02 6.20
N HIS A 162 2.88 -3.69 4.98
CA HIS A 162 3.01 -4.65 3.89
C HIS A 162 4.15 -4.28 2.93
N SER A 163 5.20 -5.09 2.88
CA SER A 163 6.36 -4.85 2.03
C SER A 163 6.51 -5.87 0.88
N HIS A 164 6.18 -7.14 1.14
CA HIS A 164 6.45 -8.24 0.20
C HIS A 164 5.55 -8.19 -1.03
N ASN A 165 6.18 -8.12 -2.20
CA ASN A 165 5.59 -8.44 -3.51
C ASN A 165 5.73 -9.94 -3.79
N SER A 166 5.24 -10.43 -4.94
CA SER A 166 5.29 -11.85 -5.31
C SER A 166 6.70 -12.44 -5.22
N ALA A 167 7.70 -11.80 -5.80
CA ALA A 167 9.08 -12.28 -5.81
C ALA A 167 9.71 -12.26 -4.40
N ALA A 168 9.46 -11.21 -3.62
CA ALA A 168 9.93 -11.16 -2.24
C ALA A 168 9.29 -12.25 -1.36
N LEU A 169 8.03 -12.61 -1.62
CA LEU A 169 7.33 -13.67 -0.91
C LEU A 169 7.94 -15.05 -1.19
N GLU A 170 8.31 -15.33 -2.44
CA GLU A 170 8.99 -16.57 -2.83
C GLU A 170 10.39 -16.70 -2.20
N ARG A 171 11.09 -15.57 -2.02
CA ARG A 171 12.43 -15.51 -1.43
C ARG A 171 12.43 -15.57 0.09
N ALA A 172 11.35 -15.11 0.73
CA ALA A 172 11.31 -14.95 2.18
C ALA A 172 11.14 -16.29 2.89
N SER A 173 11.98 -16.56 3.89
CA SER A 173 11.80 -17.68 4.82
C SER A 173 10.66 -17.43 5.82
N ALA A 174 10.38 -16.16 6.12
CA ALA A 174 9.26 -15.72 6.94
C ALA A 174 8.82 -14.30 6.53
N VAL A 175 7.53 -14.01 6.68
CA VAL A 175 6.96 -12.67 6.47
C VAL A 175 6.63 -12.08 7.83
N GLU A 176 7.28 -10.98 8.17
CA GLU A 176 7.11 -10.27 9.45
C GLU A 176 5.94 -9.28 9.42
N ASP A 177 5.60 -8.77 8.23
CA ASP A 177 4.51 -7.82 8.03
C ASP A 177 3.14 -8.49 8.15
N GLU A 178 2.11 -7.68 8.44
CA GLU A 178 0.74 -8.18 8.60
C GLU A 178 0.14 -8.66 7.28
N MET A 179 0.53 -8.06 6.15
CA MET A 179 0.01 -8.42 4.83
C MET A 179 1.10 -8.52 3.75
N VAL A 180 0.75 -9.20 2.67
CA VAL A 180 1.58 -9.34 1.45
C VAL A 180 0.78 -8.92 0.21
N ARG A 181 1.47 -8.46 -0.83
CA ARG A 181 0.85 -8.09 -2.11
C ARG A 181 1.24 -9.09 -3.19
N VAL A 182 0.26 -9.85 -3.67
CA VAL A 182 0.45 -10.87 -4.71
C VAL A 182 -0.17 -10.37 -6.02
N GLY A 183 0.64 -10.32 -7.06
CA GLY A 183 0.24 -9.86 -8.40
C GLY A 183 0.71 -10.83 -9.47
N ILE A 184 1.95 -10.78 -9.87
CA ILE A 184 2.50 -11.60 -10.98
C ILE A 184 2.41 -13.12 -10.72
N ALA A 185 2.39 -13.54 -9.47
CA ALA A 185 2.25 -14.96 -9.06
C ALA A 185 0.79 -15.38 -8.83
N GLN A 186 -0.14 -14.85 -9.64
CA GLN A 186 -1.56 -15.21 -9.59
C GLN A 186 -1.84 -16.49 -10.34
#